data_7e2880d705986c1c2b2e5e5fca7d912a
#
_entry.id   7e2880d705986c1c2b2e5e5fca7d912a
#
_cell.length_a   1.000
_cell.length_b   1.000
_cell.length_c   1.000
_cell.angle_alpha   90.00
_cell.angle_beta   90.00
_cell.angle_gamma   90.00
#
_symmetry.space_group_name_H-M   'P 1'
#
loop_
_entity.id
_entity.type
_entity.pdbx_description
1 polymer ?
#
loop_
_entity_poly.entity_id
_entity_poly.type
_entity_poly.pdbx_seq_one_letter_code
_entity_poly.pdbx_strand_id
1 'polypeptide(L)'
;MKDTINIGDTKEMLCEMLAIPSVSGDEGALSDYIAQKLRDAGAECVRQQIVDGDRRNVFAEVTGSLPGKTILLTGHMDTVEAGDGWTVNPFAGTERDGRIYGRGANDMKAGIAIILQTVSTCVRNRGRLRGKIVVAFVCDEEAYSEGVLCAIKEGNIHADFGIAAEPEYHHAVIGSCGKVLIRAVAHG
;
A
#
# COMPACT_ATOMS: atom_id res chain seq x y z
N MET A 1 -20.79 3.86 18.96
CA MET A 1 -20.44 3.45 17.60
C MET A 1 -18.92 3.54 17.43
N LYS A 2 -18.24 2.39 17.36
CA LYS A 2 -16.77 2.34 17.10
C LYS A 2 -16.50 2.00 15.61
N ASP A 3 -17.26 2.64 14.73
CA ASP A 3 -17.32 2.27 13.31
C ASP A 3 -16.54 3.23 12.42
N THR A 4 -15.72 4.10 12.99
CA THR A 4 -14.92 5.09 12.26
C THR A 4 -13.45 4.70 12.22
N ILE A 5 -12.79 5.07 11.13
CA ILE A 5 -11.34 5.04 11.01
C ILE A 5 -10.74 5.86 12.15
N ASN A 6 -9.83 5.27 12.91
CA ASN A 6 -9.11 5.98 13.97
C ASN A 6 -7.89 6.68 13.35
N ILE A 7 -7.94 7.99 13.31
CA ILE A 7 -6.85 8.81 12.76
C ILE A 7 -5.54 8.63 13.54
N GLY A 8 -5.63 8.46 14.88
CA GLY A 8 -4.46 8.23 15.73
C GLY A 8 -3.72 6.95 15.33
N ASP A 9 -4.45 5.83 15.26
CA ASP A 9 -3.89 4.54 14.85
C ASP A 9 -3.34 4.59 13.41
N THR A 10 -4.00 5.33 12.51
CA THR A 10 -3.54 5.49 11.12
C THR A 10 -2.21 6.26 11.06
N LYS A 11 -2.06 7.31 11.86
CA LYS A 11 -0.82 8.08 11.98
C LYS A 11 0.31 7.23 12.54
N GLU A 12 0.03 6.46 13.59
CA GLU A 12 1.00 5.55 14.21
C GLU A 12 1.52 4.53 13.19
N MET A 13 0.61 3.84 12.49
CA MET A 13 0.99 2.90 11.43
C MET A 13 1.81 3.55 10.31
N LEU A 14 1.47 4.77 9.91
CA LEU A 14 2.27 5.52 8.93
C LEU A 14 3.68 5.76 9.46
N CYS A 15 3.84 6.24 10.69
CA CYS A 15 5.15 6.50 11.29
C CYS A 15 5.98 5.20 11.43
N GLU A 16 5.35 4.09 11.83
CA GLU A 16 5.99 2.78 11.89
C GLU A 16 6.50 2.36 10.50
N MET A 17 5.68 2.50 9.44
CA MET A 17 6.09 2.17 8.07
C MET A 17 7.18 3.11 7.54
N LEU A 18 7.19 4.39 7.90
CA LEU A 18 8.24 5.32 7.51
C LEU A 18 9.59 4.97 8.14
N ALA A 19 9.58 4.35 9.32
CA ALA A 19 10.79 3.86 9.97
C ALA A 19 11.37 2.59 9.32
N ILE A 20 10.65 1.98 8.39
CA ILE A 20 11.11 0.83 7.59
C ILE A 20 11.45 1.33 6.18
N PRO A 21 12.72 1.54 5.84
CA PRO A 21 13.11 1.86 4.46
C PRO A 21 12.64 0.76 3.51
N SER A 22 12.14 1.16 2.34
CA SER A 22 11.64 0.25 1.32
C SER A 22 11.85 0.83 -0.07
N VAL A 23 13.09 1.21 -0.38
CA VAL A 23 13.44 1.62 -1.74
C VAL A 23 13.20 0.45 -2.70
N SER A 24 12.77 0.77 -3.95
CA SER A 24 12.51 -0.27 -4.96
C SER A 24 13.64 -1.29 -5.02
N GLY A 25 13.33 -2.54 -4.75
CA GLY A 25 14.30 -3.63 -4.60
C GLY A 25 14.53 -4.10 -3.16
N ASP A 26 14.11 -3.34 -2.13
CA ASP A 26 14.32 -3.63 -0.70
C ASP A 26 13.00 -3.53 0.10
N GLU A 27 11.92 -4.10 -0.42
CA GLU A 27 10.58 -4.01 0.17
C GLU A 27 10.29 -5.13 1.19
N GLY A 28 11.20 -6.10 1.35
CA GLY A 28 10.95 -7.32 2.14
C GLY A 28 10.50 -7.04 3.57
N ALA A 29 11.22 -6.18 4.30
CA ALA A 29 10.89 -5.84 5.68
C ALA A 29 9.52 -5.14 5.81
N LEU A 30 9.18 -4.26 4.87
CA LEU A 30 7.88 -3.60 4.86
C LEU A 30 6.76 -4.58 4.51
N SER A 31 7.00 -5.52 3.59
CA SER A 31 6.03 -6.56 3.25
C SER A 31 5.71 -7.46 4.45
N ASP A 32 6.71 -7.80 5.26
CA ASP A 32 6.52 -8.58 6.49
C ASP A 32 5.70 -7.82 7.53
N TYR A 33 6.00 -6.54 7.74
CA TYR A 33 5.24 -5.66 8.62
C TYR A 33 3.76 -5.59 8.20
N ILE A 34 3.49 -5.31 6.93
CA ILE A 34 2.13 -5.18 6.39
C ILE A 34 1.36 -6.51 6.52
N ALA A 35 1.99 -7.63 6.16
CA ALA A 35 1.38 -8.95 6.29
C ALA A 35 1.01 -9.25 7.75
N GLN A 36 1.87 -8.86 8.70
CA GLN A 36 1.57 -9.04 10.13
C GLN A 36 0.40 -8.15 10.57
N LYS A 37 0.37 -6.87 10.20
CA LYS A 37 -0.76 -5.96 10.51
C LYS A 37 -2.10 -6.47 9.96
N LEU A 38 -2.10 -7.06 8.77
CA LEU A 38 -3.30 -7.68 8.18
C LEU A 38 -3.76 -8.91 8.98
N ARG A 39 -2.83 -9.77 9.43
CA ARG A 39 -3.15 -10.92 10.30
C ARG A 39 -3.71 -10.46 11.64
N ASP A 40 -3.09 -9.47 12.28
CA ASP A 40 -3.52 -8.93 13.57
C ASP A 40 -4.90 -8.28 13.47
N ALA A 41 -5.22 -7.66 12.33
CA ALA A 41 -6.54 -7.14 12.03
C ALA A 41 -7.60 -8.24 11.82
N GLY A 42 -7.21 -9.51 11.65
CA GLY A 42 -8.09 -10.64 11.38
C GLY A 42 -8.55 -10.74 9.93
N ALA A 43 -7.76 -10.23 8.99
CA ALA A 43 -7.98 -10.45 7.55
C ALA A 43 -7.77 -11.93 7.20
N GLU A 44 -8.45 -12.37 6.15
CA GLU A 44 -8.41 -13.75 5.65
C GLU A 44 -7.33 -13.88 4.57
N CYS A 45 -6.84 -15.10 4.34
CA CYS A 45 -5.97 -15.44 3.22
C CYS A 45 -4.72 -14.55 3.12
N VAL A 46 -4.20 -14.08 4.24
CA VAL A 46 -2.99 -13.23 4.24
C VAL A 46 -1.80 -14.04 3.74
N ARG A 47 -1.26 -13.64 2.60
CA ARG A 47 -0.12 -14.33 1.96
C ARG A 47 0.82 -13.33 1.30
N GLN A 48 2.05 -13.76 1.12
CA GLN A 48 3.08 -13.05 0.37
C GLN A 48 3.41 -13.84 -0.90
N GLN A 49 3.59 -13.14 -2.00
CA GLN A 49 4.03 -13.67 -3.27
C GLN A 49 5.44 -13.18 -3.55
N ILE A 50 6.39 -14.10 -3.66
CA ILE A 50 7.76 -13.76 -4.05
C ILE A 50 7.75 -13.31 -5.51
N VAL A 51 8.30 -12.13 -5.77
CA VAL A 51 8.48 -11.57 -7.11
C VAL A 51 9.91 -11.81 -7.58
N ASP A 52 10.89 -11.39 -6.78
CA ASP A 52 12.30 -11.65 -7.01
C ASP A 52 13.08 -11.46 -5.70
N GLY A 53 13.97 -12.39 -5.36
CA GLY A 53 14.75 -12.35 -4.13
C GLY A 53 13.89 -12.19 -2.89
N ASP A 54 14.05 -11.09 -2.15
CA ASP A 54 13.27 -10.76 -0.96
C ASP A 54 12.07 -9.82 -1.25
N ARG A 55 11.89 -9.41 -2.50
CA ARG A 55 10.75 -8.58 -2.93
C ARG A 55 9.48 -9.41 -2.99
N ARG A 56 8.44 -8.96 -2.31
CA ARG A 56 7.19 -9.71 -2.18
C ARG A 56 6.00 -8.80 -2.28
N ASN A 57 4.98 -9.23 -3.03
CA ASN A 57 3.64 -8.67 -2.91
C ASN A 57 2.96 -9.21 -1.66
N VAL A 58 2.00 -8.47 -1.11
CA VAL A 58 1.17 -8.90 0.02
C VAL A 58 -0.30 -8.87 -0.39
N PHE A 59 -1.00 -9.98 -0.14
CA PHE A 59 -2.44 -10.10 -0.41
C PHE A 59 -3.19 -10.47 0.85
N ALA A 60 -4.44 -10.01 0.93
CA ALA A 60 -5.38 -10.40 1.97
C ALA A 60 -6.83 -10.25 1.48
N GLU A 61 -7.76 -10.81 2.24
CA GLU A 61 -9.18 -10.75 1.95
C GLU A 61 -10.00 -10.41 3.20
N VAL A 62 -11.14 -9.78 2.99
CA VAL A 62 -12.18 -9.64 4.02
C VAL A 62 -13.52 -9.98 3.38
N THR A 63 -14.11 -11.09 3.79
CA THR A 63 -15.41 -11.53 3.29
C THR A 63 -16.51 -11.01 4.20
N GLY A 64 -17.45 -10.28 3.63
CA GLY A 64 -18.66 -9.81 4.32
C GLY A 64 -19.70 -10.91 4.51
N SER A 65 -20.60 -10.74 5.46
CA SER A 65 -21.69 -11.68 5.73
C SER A 65 -22.86 -11.55 4.75
N LEU A 66 -22.89 -10.54 3.90
CA LEU A 66 -23.96 -10.27 2.95
C LEU A 66 -23.45 -10.41 1.51
N PRO A 67 -24.26 -10.92 0.58
CA PRO A 67 -23.85 -11.02 -0.82
C PRO A 67 -23.60 -9.63 -1.43
N GLY A 68 -22.60 -9.53 -2.32
CA GLY A 68 -22.26 -8.26 -2.97
C GLY A 68 -21.07 -8.42 -3.93
N LYS A 69 -20.57 -7.30 -4.39
CA LYS A 69 -19.44 -7.18 -5.30
C LYS A 69 -18.10 -7.31 -4.58
N THR A 70 -17.06 -7.60 -5.34
CA THR A 70 -15.68 -7.59 -4.85
C THR A 70 -15.01 -6.26 -5.20
N ILE A 71 -14.40 -5.63 -4.21
CA ILE A 71 -13.57 -4.43 -4.39
C ILE A 71 -12.11 -4.75 -4.09
N LEU A 72 -11.21 -4.29 -4.98
CA LEU A 72 -9.77 -4.28 -4.75
C LEU A 72 -9.38 -2.97 -4.08
N LEU A 73 -8.61 -3.05 -3.00
CA LEU A 73 -7.85 -1.94 -2.43
C LEU A 73 -6.38 -2.23 -2.65
N THR A 74 -5.67 -1.31 -3.31
CA THR A 74 -4.28 -1.54 -3.71
C THR A 74 -3.39 -0.33 -3.50
N GLY A 75 -2.10 -0.58 -3.43
CA GLY A 75 -1.03 0.41 -3.37
C GLY A 75 0.32 -0.26 -3.49
N HIS A 76 1.38 0.54 -3.70
CA HIS A 76 2.75 0.04 -3.72
C HIS A 76 3.47 0.26 -2.40
N MET A 77 4.41 -0.63 -2.10
CA MET A 77 5.20 -0.62 -0.87
C MET A 77 6.55 0.07 -1.04
N ASP A 78 7.05 0.11 -2.26
CA ASP A 78 8.34 0.71 -2.54
C ASP A 78 8.29 2.24 -2.55
N THR A 79 9.46 2.81 -2.47
CA THR A 79 9.70 4.26 -2.60
C THR A 79 10.92 4.49 -3.48
N VAL A 80 11.00 5.67 -4.07
CA VAL A 80 12.28 6.14 -4.62
C VAL A 80 13.29 6.39 -3.51
N GLU A 81 14.56 6.54 -3.87
CA GLU A 81 15.63 6.94 -2.95
C GLU A 81 15.27 8.20 -2.14
N ALA A 82 15.76 8.30 -0.91
CA ALA A 82 15.52 9.49 -0.10
C ALA A 82 16.07 10.75 -0.76
N GLY A 83 17.26 10.65 -1.38
CA GLY A 83 17.97 11.79 -1.94
C GLY A 83 18.51 12.73 -0.86
N ASP A 84 19.01 13.87 -1.31
CA ASP A 84 19.63 14.90 -0.47
C ASP A 84 18.63 16.01 -0.07
N GLY A 85 19.05 16.91 0.82
CA GLY A 85 18.33 18.13 1.17
C GLY A 85 17.25 17.98 2.24
N TRP A 86 17.14 16.84 2.89
CA TRP A 86 16.22 16.66 4.02
C TRP A 86 16.62 17.49 5.23
N THR A 87 15.65 18.19 5.82
CA THR A 87 15.82 18.95 7.07
C THR A 87 15.45 18.13 8.32
N VAL A 88 14.95 16.92 8.12
CA VAL A 88 14.61 15.91 9.15
C VAL A 88 15.10 14.54 8.64
N ASN A 89 15.19 13.56 9.53
CA ASN A 89 15.47 12.19 9.10
C ASN A 89 14.32 11.67 8.22
N PRO A 90 14.57 11.29 6.94
CA PRO A 90 13.52 10.80 6.03
C PRO A 90 12.86 9.50 6.46
N PHE A 91 13.43 8.78 7.41
CA PHE A 91 12.91 7.51 7.93
C PHE A 91 12.46 7.59 9.39
N ALA A 92 12.14 8.80 9.92
CA ALA A 92 11.69 8.95 11.30
C ALA A 92 10.18 9.22 11.45
N GLY A 93 9.46 9.49 10.37
CA GLY A 93 8.05 9.87 10.47
C GLY A 93 7.83 11.12 11.33
N THR A 94 8.67 12.16 11.13
CA THR A 94 8.67 13.36 11.97
C THR A 94 7.38 14.15 11.82
N GLU A 95 6.60 14.27 12.90
CA GLU A 95 5.44 15.16 12.92
C GLU A 95 5.85 16.58 13.30
N ARG A 96 5.54 17.56 12.46
CA ARG A 96 5.77 18.98 12.68
C ARG A 96 4.71 19.82 11.95
N ASP A 97 4.16 20.83 12.62
CA ASP A 97 3.19 21.77 12.04
C ASP A 97 1.96 21.08 11.42
N GLY A 98 1.48 19.99 12.04
CA GLY A 98 0.33 19.21 11.58
C GLY A 98 0.59 18.36 10.32
N ARG A 99 1.87 18.14 9.98
CA ARG A 99 2.31 17.31 8.84
C ARG A 99 3.26 16.22 9.31
N ILE A 100 3.26 15.10 8.61
CA ILE A 100 4.23 14.01 8.81
C ILE A 100 5.23 14.06 7.67
N TYR A 101 6.50 14.18 8.02
CA TYR A 101 7.61 14.23 7.09
C TYR A 101 8.33 12.88 7.05
N GLY A 102 8.53 12.33 5.86
CA GLY A 102 9.27 11.10 5.64
C GLY A 102 9.23 10.66 4.18
N ARG A 103 10.23 9.89 3.73
CA ARG A 103 10.22 9.28 2.41
C ARG A 103 9.08 8.26 2.32
N GLY A 104 8.20 8.43 1.32
CA GLY A 104 7.00 7.61 1.18
C GLY A 104 5.80 8.06 2.04
N ALA A 105 5.91 9.19 2.80
CA ALA A 105 4.79 9.66 3.62
C ALA A 105 3.55 9.98 2.79
N ASN A 106 3.72 10.60 1.63
CA ASN A 106 2.64 10.89 0.69
C ASN A 106 2.50 9.77 -0.34
N ASP A 107 3.58 9.34 -0.94
CA ASP A 107 3.67 8.37 -2.02
C ASP A 107 4.40 7.11 -1.54
N MET A 108 3.66 5.97 -1.17
CA MET A 108 2.23 6.04 -0.89
C MET A 108 1.89 5.35 0.45
N LYS A 109 2.82 5.34 1.44
CA LYS A 109 2.61 4.66 2.74
C LYS A 109 1.40 5.19 3.53
N ALA A 110 1.01 6.48 3.34
CA ALA A 110 -0.24 7.00 3.91
C ALA A 110 -1.47 6.26 3.34
N GLY A 111 -1.48 6.01 2.03
CA GLY A 111 -2.51 5.20 1.38
C GLY A 111 -2.58 3.79 1.94
N ILE A 112 -1.42 3.15 2.16
CA ILE A 112 -1.33 1.82 2.80
C ILE A 112 -1.91 1.86 4.21
N ALA A 113 -1.55 2.86 5.04
CA ALA A 113 -2.07 3.00 6.40
C ALA A 113 -3.61 3.14 6.43
N ILE A 114 -4.16 3.90 5.49
CA ILE A 114 -5.61 4.06 5.34
C ILE A 114 -6.27 2.72 4.94
N ILE A 115 -5.68 1.98 4.02
CA ILE A 115 -6.19 0.66 3.62
C ILE A 115 -6.15 -0.31 4.80
N LEU A 116 -5.05 -0.40 5.54
CA LEU A 116 -4.92 -1.27 6.72
C LEU A 116 -5.99 -0.94 7.78
N GLN A 117 -6.23 0.32 8.04
CA GLN A 117 -7.27 0.74 8.98
C GLN A 117 -8.68 0.47 8.46
N THR A 118 -8.89 0.59 7.15
CA THR A 118 -10.15 0.21 6.49
C THR A 118 -10.40 -1.29 6.64
N VAL A 119 -9.41 -2.13 6.39
CA VAL A 119 -9.48 -3.59 6.59
C VAL A 119 -9.86 -3.91 8.03
N SER A 120 -9.16 -3.35 9.01
CA SER A 120 -9.46 -3.54 10.44
C SER A 120 -10.90 -3.15 10.77
N THR A 121 -11.39 -2.03 10.23
CA THR A 121 -12.77 -1.57 10.44
C THR A 121 -13.78 -2.51 9.79
N CYS A 122 -13.52 -2.99 8.57
CA CYS A 122 -14.39 -3.92 7.86
C CYS A 122 -14.45 -5.29 8.55
N VAL A 123 -13.33 -5.79 9.06
CA VAL A 123 -13.29 -7.04 9.83
C VAL A 123 -14.18 -6.93 11.09
N ARG A 124 -14.08 -5.83 11.83
CA ARG A 124 -14.93 -5.60 13.01
C ARG A 124 -16.43 -5.48 12.66
N ASN A 125 -16.73 -5.11 11.42
CA ASN A 125 -18.11 -4.87 10.95
C ASN A 125 -18.56 -5.88 9.88
N ARG A 126 -18.00 -7.09 9.84
CA ARG A 126 -18.32 -8.12 8.84
C ARG A 126 -19.80 -8.39 8.68
N GLY A 127 -20.55 -8.38 9.77
CA GLY A 127 -22.01 -8.60 9.75
C GLY A 127 -22.78 -7.58 8.92
N ARG A 128 -22.21 -6.42 8.62
CA ARG A 128 -22.78 -5.33 7.82
C ARG A 128 -22.11 -5.18 6.45
N LEU A 129 -20.97 -5.83 6.25
CA LEU A 129 -20.23 -5.76 4.99
C LEU A 129 -20.96 -6.60 3.93
N ARG A 130 -21.13 -5.99 2.75
CA ARG A 130 -21.66 -6.66 1.56
C ARG A 130 -20.53 -6.95 0.59
N GLY A 131 -20.46 -8.23 0.12
CA GLY A 131 -19.44 -8.65 -0.81
C GLY A 131 -18.09 -8.89 -0.15
N LYS A 132 -17.01 -8.58 -0.86
CA LYS A 132 -15.65 -8.95 -0.49
C LYS A 132 -14.70 -7.78 -0.74
N ILE A 133 -13.74 -7.61 0.13
CA ILE A 133 -12.57 -6.77 -0.09
C ILE A 133 -11.39 -7.69 -0.39
N VAL A 134 -10.70 -7.43 -1.48
CA VAL A 134 -9.38 -7.98 -1.81
C VAL A 134 -8.37 -6.86 -1.60
N VAL A 135 -7.28 -7.16 -0.91
CA VAL A 135 -6.17 -6.23 -0.73
C VAL A 135 -4.97 -6.75 -1.50
N ALA A 136 -4.31 -5.89 -2.23
CA ALA A 136 -3.05 -6.17 -2.90
C ALA A 136 -2.08 -5.03 -2.71
N PHE A 137 -1.01 -5.26 -1.95
CA PHE A 137 0.12 -4.35 -1.90
C PHE A 137 1.25 -4.93 -2.75
N VAL A 138 1.71 -4.14 -3.71
CA VAL A 138 2.71 -4.57 -4.69
C VAL A 138 4.06 -3.93 -4.44
N CYS A 139 5.11 -4.57 -4.90
CA CYS A 139 6.47 -4.03 -4.92
C CYS A 139 6.80 -3.47 -6.32
N ASP A 140 7.88 -2.65 -6.41
CA ASP A 140 8.50 -2.23 -7.66
C ASP A 140 7.65 -1.31 -8.56
N GLU A 141 6.69 -0.56 -8.00
CA GLU A 141 5.87 0.37 -8.80
C GLU A 141 6.70 1.53 -9.36
N GLU A 142 7.58 2.08 -8.53
CA GLU A 142 8.43 3.23 -8.82
C GLU A 142 9.55 2.94 -9.86
N ALA A 143 9.76 1.65 -10.20
CA ALA A 143 10.78 1.24 -11.14
C ALA A 143 10.19 0.54 -12.38
N TYR A 144 9.93 -0.76 -12.31
CA TYR A 144 9.54 -1.59 -13.47
C TYR A 144 8.14 -2.21 -13.37
N SER A 145 7.45 -2.02 -12.25
CA SER A 145 6.10 -2.58 -11.97
C SER A 145 6.06 -4.12 -12.01
N GLU A 146 7.17 -4.79 -11.72
CA GLU A 146 7.25 -6.26 -11.74
C GLU A 146 6.27 -6.89 -10.76
N GLY A 147 6.02 -6.26 -9.60
CA GLY A 147 5.07 -6.75 -8.61
C GLY A 147 3.66 -6.90 -9.17
N VAL A 148 3.13 -5.87 -9.79
CA VAL A 148 1.78 -5.92 -10.36
C VAL A 148 1.70 -6.86 -11.55
N LEU A 149 2.74 -6.92 -12.39
CA LEU A 149 2.80 -7.84 -13.53
C LEU A 149 2.79 -9.31 -13.05
N CYS A 150 3.55 -9.62 -12.00
CA CYS A 150 3.56 -10.94 -11.38
C CYS A 150 2.19 -11.29 -10.78
N ALA A 151 1.55 -10.35 -10.08
CA ALA A 151 0.24 -10.54 -9.49
C ALA A 151 -0.85 -10.84 -10.54
N ILE A 152 -0.83 -10.14 -11.67
CA ILE A 152 -1.78 -10.34 -12.79
C ILE A 152 -1.50 -11.69 -13.47
N LYS A 153 -0.24 -12.00 -13.78
CA LYS A 153 0.16 -13.23 -14.45
C LYS A 153 -0.27 -14.49 -13.69
N GLU A 154 -0.20 -14.46 -12.37
CA GLU A 154 -0.62 -15.56 -11.52
C GLU A 154 -2.12 -15.55 -11.18
N GLY A 155 -2.89 -14.60 -11.71
CA GLY A 155 -4.31 -14.49 -11.45
C GLY A 155 -4.67 -14.17 -9.99
N ASN A 156 -3.80 -13.45 -9.30
CA ASN A 156 -3.95 -13.14 -7.88
C ASN A 156 -4.94 -11.99 -7.60
N ILE A 157 -5.37 -11.27 -8.63
CA ILE A 157 -6.24 -10.09 -8.51
C ILE A 157 -7.50 -10.31 -9.33
N HIS A 158 -8.62 -10.49 -8.63
CA HIS A 158 -9.96 -10.55 -9.21
C HIS A 158 -10.90 -9.65 -8.43
N ALA A 159 -11.45 -8.61 -9.06
CA ALA A 159 -12.40 -7.69 -8.45
C ALA A 159 -13.35 -7.10 -9.49
N ASP A 160 -14.52 -6.66 -9.04
CA ASP A 160 -15.47 -5.90 -9.89
C ASP A 160 -15.06 -4.42 -10.02
N PHE A 161 -14.39 -3.89 -8.99
CA PHE A 161 -13.91 -2.51 -8.90
C PHE A 161 -12.56 -2.46 -8.19
N GLY A 162 -11.78 -1.42 -8.45
CA GLY A 162 -10.51 -1.18 -7.77
C GLY A 162 -10.36 0.27 -7.32
N ILE A 163 -9.68 0.46 -6.20
CA ILE A 163 -9.20 1.74 -5.71
C ILE A 163 -7.71 1.58 -5.43
N ALA A 164 -6.87 2.32 -6.16
CA ALA A 164 -5.49 2.56 -5.79
C ALA A 164 -5.45 3.80 -4.89
N ALA A 165 -4.82 3.68 -3.72
CA ALA A 165 -4.73 4.78 -2.77
C ALA A 165 -3.51 5.69 -3.06
N GLU A 166 -3.22 5.89 -4.36
CA GLU A 166 -2.22 6.82 -4.86
C GLU A 166 -2.55 8.27 -4.52
N PRO A 167 -1.57 9.10 -4.20
CA PRO A 167 -1.79 10.51 -3.88
C PRO A 167 -2.05 11.31 -5.15
N GLU A 168 -3.27 11.83 -5.30
CA GLU A 168 -3.64 12.77 -6.35
C GLU A 168 -4.23 14.06 -5.74
N TYR A 169 -3.98 15.20 -6.38
CA TYR A 169 -4.35 16.53 -5.91
C TYR A 169 -5.86 16.73 -5.79
N HIS A 170 -6.50 16.16 -4.77
CA HIS A 170 -7.93 16.31 -4.45
C HIS A 170 -8.90 15.80 -5.53
N HIS A 171 -8.43 14.97 -6.47
CA HIS A 171 -9.26 14.41 -7.53
C HIS A 171 -9.24 12.88 -7.49
N ALA A 172 -10.36 12.26 -7.85
CA ALA A 172 -10.38 10.85 -8.17
C ALA A 172 -9.98 10.68 -9.65
N VAL A 173 -8.84 10.05 -9.90
CA VAL A 173 -8.37 9.73 -11.24
C VAL A 173 -9.03 8.43 -11.70
N ILE A 174 -9.67 8.45 -12.86
CA ILE A 174 -10.41 7.31 -13.44
C ILE A 174 -9.69 6.65 -14.61
N GLY A 175 -8.51 7.12 -14.95
CA GLY A 175 -7.67 6.58 -16.02
C GLY A 175 -6.34 7.29 -16.11
N SER A 176 -5.33 6.61 -16.62
CA SER A 176 -3.99 7.17 -16.84
C SER A 176 -3.49 6.86 -18.24
N CYS A 177 -2.54 7.67 -18.72
CA CYS A 177 -1.81 7.40 -19.96
C CYS A 177 -0.65 6.44 -19.67
N GLY A 178 -0.17 5.75 -20.72
CA GLY A 178 1.03 4.93 -20.62
C GLY A 178 2.28 5.76 -20.29
N LYS A 179 3.25 5.14 -19.61
CA LYS A 179 4.55 5.73 -19.26
C LYS A 179 5.63 5.16 -20.18
N VAL A 180 6.46 6.03 -20.74
CA VAL A 180 7.66 5.65 -21.51
C VAL A 180 8.87 6.25 -20.82
N LEU A 181 9.82 5.40 -20.41
CA LEU A 181 11.10 5.82 -19.86
C LEU A 181 12.17 5.79 -20.96
N ILE A 182 12.84 6.93 -21.18
CA ILE A 182 13.95 7.04 -22.12
C ILE A 182 15.18 7.47 -21.33
N ARG A 183 16.26 6.68 -21.42
CA ARG A 183 17.57 7.04 -20.89
C ARG A 183 18.48 7.46 -22.05
N ALA A 184 18.93 8.70 -22.06
CA ALA A 184 19.96 9.20 -22.97
C ALA A 184 21.28 9.36 -22.20
N VAL A 185 22.38 8.81 -22.75
CA VAL A 185 23.72 8.94 -22.18
C VAL A 185 24.60 9.60 -23.25
N ALA A 186 25.18 10.76 -22.91
CA ALA A 186 26.16 11.44 -23.72
C ALA A 186 27.54 11.28 -23.07
N HIS A 187 28.53 10.87 -23.87
CA HIS A 187 29.92 10.82 -23.45
C HIS A 187 30.67 11.96 -24.17
N GLY A 188 31.31 12.83 -23.38
CA GLY A 188 32.19 13.92 -23.86
C GLY A 188 33.65 13.55 -23.77
#